data_cb30890ec065d61994bf1eeaeae092ee
#
_entry.id   cb30890ec065d61994bf1eeaeae092ee
#
_cell.length_a   1.000
_cell.length_b   1.000
_cell.length_c   1.000
_cell.angle_alpha   90.00
_cell.angle_beta   90.00
_cell.angle_gamma   90.00
#
_symmetry.space_group_name_H-M   'P 1'
#
loop_
_entity.id
_entity.type
_entity.pdbx_description
1 polymer ?
#
loop_
_entity_poly.entity_id
_entity_poly.type
_entity_poly.pdbx_seq_one_letter_code
_entity_poly.pdbx_strand_id
1 'polypeptide(L)'
;HLGNLFAGYEEGAEDARAKFAKDFAQMTDGLPLVALADIAQLADRQGIGFRDVDDAVQCYKVGVTENPWKKDYLRERIAGALPFIEERVRGQRPAVTKAIDILMRSVMGLTGAQARSSGNRPRGVLFFAGPTGVGKTELAKTLTQLIFGDERAYIRFDMSEFAEEHTGARLLGAPPGYIGYDAGGELTNSVREKPFSVVLFDEIEKANPVVFDVLLQVLGEGRVTDSRGLTADFRSAIVVFTSNLGAEAGRRRPLGLGRHEDVRAAEAHFRSAVERFFRPEFVNRLDRVVVFRPLDDEAMRRIAYRELDLLFE
;
A
#
# COMPACT_ATOMS: atom_id res chain seq x y z
N HIS A 1 17.48 23.21 -19.68
CA HIS A 1 17.70 22.14 -18.68
C HIS A 1 17.01 20.82 -19.07
N LEU A 2 15.78 20.85 -19.61
CA LEU A 2 15.13 19.63 -20.15
C LEU A 2 15.96 18.97 -21.29
N GLY A 3 16.72 19.75 -22.08
CA GLY A 3 17.59 19.24 -23.13
C GLY A 3 18.73 18.33 -22.63
N ASN A 4 19.24 18.53 -21.42
CA ASN A 4 20.30 17.70 -20.85
C ASN A 4 19.81 16.34 -20.37
N LEU A 5 18.52 16.24 -19.94
CA LEU A 5 17.86 14.96 -19.63
C LEU A 5 17.76 14.05 -20.89
N PHE A 6 17.90 14.63 -22.08
CA PHE A 6 17.81 13.92 -23.37
C PHE A 6 19.14 13.68 -24.05
N ALA A 7 20.27 14.14 -23.49
CA ALA A 7 21.58 14.13 -24.15
C ALA A 7 22.25 12.74 -24.29
N GLY A 8 21.64 11.67 -23.78
CA GLY A 8 22.20 10.30 -23.80
C GLY A 8 21.48 9.31 -24.71
N TYR A 9 20.70 9.79 -25.71
CA TYR A 9 19.88 8.89 -26.53
C TYR A 9 20.48 8.62 -27.91
N GLU A 10 20.76 7.34 -28.19
CA GLU A 10 21.09 6.82 -29.52
C GLU A 10 19.86 6.71 -30.43
N GLU A 11 20.11 6.70 -31.76
CA GLU A 11 19.10 6.63 -32.82
C GLU A 11 18.13 5.46 -32.63
N GLY A 12 16.83 5.73 -32.72
CA GLY A 12 15.72 4.79 -32.56
C GLY A 12 14.67 5.22 -31.54
N ALA A 13 14.82 6.40 -30.95
CA ALA A 13 14.14 6.83 -29.72
C ALA A 13 13.00 7.85 -29.91
N GLU A 14 12.54 8.19 -31.12
CA GLU A 14 11.46 9.17 -31.30
C GLU A 14 10.16 8.72 -30.63
N ASP A 15 9.77 7.46 -30.81
CA ASP A 15 8.58 6.89 -30.15
C ASP A 15 8.73 6.82 -28.62
N ALA A 16 9.93 6.49 -28.15
CA ALA A 16 10.23 6.45 -26.72
C ALA A 16 10.25 7.85 -26.09
N ARG A 17 10.75 8.85 -26.82
CA ARG A 17 10.71 10.28 -26.40
C ARG A 17 9.30 10.83 -26.36
N ALA A 18 8.49 10.54 -27.39
CA ALA A 18 7.10 10.97 -27.45
C ALA A 18 6.27 10.36 -26.31
N LYS A 19 6.47 9.07 -26.06
CA LYS A 19 5.82 8.37 -24.94
C LYS A 19 6.24 8.97 -23.59
N PHE A 20 7.55 9.18 -23.40
CA PHE A 20 8.06 9.81 -22.18
C PHE A 20 7.51 11.21 -21.98
N ALA A 21 7.53 12.06 -23.02
CA ALA A 21 7.00 13.42 -22.91
C ALA A 21 5.52 13.42 -22.48
N LYS A 22 4.75 12.47 -23.01
CA LYS A 22 3.35 12.28 -22.62
C LYS A 22 3.20 11.81 -21.16
N ASP A 23 3.97 10.78 -20.77
CA ASP A 23 3.95 10.24 -19.41
C ASP A 23 4.43 11.29 -18.39
N PHE A 24 5.49 12.03 -18.71
CA PHE A 24 6.01 13.12 -17.88
C PHE A 24 5.00 14.27 -17.75
N ALA A 25 4.36 14.69 -18.85
CA ALA A 25 3.32 15.70 -18.82
C ALA A 25 2.15 15.29 -17.93
N GLN A 26 1.70 14.03 -18.01
CA GLN A 26 0.65 13.51 -17.14
C GLN A 26 1.06 13.48 -15.66
N MET A 27 2.30 13.08 -15.37
CA MET A 27 2.82 13.03 -13.98
C MET A 27 3.01 14.42 -13.38
N THR A 28 3.29 15.42 -14.21
CA THR A 28 3.55 16.80 -13.78
C THR A 28 2.37 17.73 -14.02
N ASP A 29 1.23 17.21 -14.44
CA ASP A 29 0.01 17.99 -14.66
C ASP A 29 -0.39 18.76 -13.40
N GLY A 30 -0.73 20.04 -13.58
CA GLY A 30 -1.04 20.97 -12.50
C GLY A 30 0.17 21.52 -11.74
N LEU A 31 1.41 21.12 -12.08
CA LEU A 31 2.61 21.70 -11.48
C LEU A 31 3.05 22.98 -12.20
N PRO A 32 3.50 24.02 -11.47
CA PRO A 32 4.04 25.23 -12.09
C PRO A 32 5.38 24.93 -12.80
N LEU A 33 5.75 25.77 -13.79
CA LEU A 33 7.01 25.60 -14.54
C LEU A 33 8.26 25.57 -13.66
N VAL A 34 8.24 26.28 -12.53
CA VAL A 34 9.34 26.25 -11.53
C VAL A 34 9.52 24.84 -10.99
N ALA A 35 8.42 24.15 -10.70
CA ALA A 35 8.47 22.76 -10.21
C ALA A 35 9.14 21.80 -11.22
N LEU A 36 8.91 22.01 -12.52
CA LEU A 36 9.57 21.22 -13.56
C LEU A 36 11.09 21.43 -13.58
N ALA A 37 11.53 22.66 -13.35
CA ALA A 37 12.95 22.98 -13.22
C ALA A 37 13.56 22.34 -11.98
N ASP A 38 12.86 22.37 -10.85
CA ASP A 38 13.29 21.75 -9.60
C ASP A 38 13.37 20.22 -9.71
N ILE A 39 12.39 19.59 -10.37
CA ILE A 39 12.39 18.14 -10.65
C ILE A 39 13.58 17.76 -11.54
N ALA A 40 13.85 18.54 -12.59
CA ALA A 40 15.01 18.31 -13.45
C ALA A 40 16.34 18.46 -12.68
N GLN A 41 16.44 19.47 -11.81
CA GLN A 41 17.61 19.67 -10.95
C GLN A 41 17.76 18.54 -9.91
N LEU A 42 16.66 18.05 -9.36
CA LEU A 42 16.66 16.91 -8.43
C LEU A 42 17.14 15.63 -9.12
N ALA A 43 16.62 15.35 -10.33
CA ALA A 43 17.06 14.22 -11.13
C ALA A 43 18.55 14.27 -11.46
N ASP A 44 19.05 15.45 -11.85
CA ASP A 44 20.47 15.65 -12.17
C ASP A 44 21.38 15.43 -10.93
N ARG A 45 21.02 16.00 -9.78
CA ARG A 45 21.77 15.82 -8.52
C ARG A 45 21.83 14.37 -8.06
N GLN A 46 20.79 13.59 -8.31
CA GLN A 46 20.71 12.18 -7.89
C GLN A 46 21.24 11.22 -8.96
N GLY A 47 21.68 11.70 -10.11
CA GLY A 47 22.08 10.87 -11.23
C GLY A 47 20.92 9.99 -11.76
N ILE A 48 19.68 10.46 -11.58
CA ILE A 48 18.48 9.75 -12.04
C ILE A 48 18.42 9.89 -13.56
N GLY A 49 18.56 8.75 -14.24
CA GLY A 49 18.42 8.70 -15.69
C GLY A 49 16.96 8.89 -16.13
N PHE A 50 16.79 9.16 -17.39
CA PHE A 50 15.51 9.33 -18.07
C PHE A 50 14.47 8.23 -17.75
N ARG A 51 14.89 6.98 -17.57
CA ARG A 51 13.97 5.86 -17.27
C ARG A 51 13.35 5.90 -15.87
N ASP A 52 13.98 6.60 -14.96
CA ASP A 52 13.59 6.66 -13.56
C ASP A 52 13.13 8.07 -13.13
N VAL A 53 12.83 8.95 -14.09
CA VAL A 53 12.43 10.35 -13.81
C VAL A 53 11.12 10.45 -13.03
N ASP A 54 10.27 9.44 -13.11
CA ASP A 54 9.09 9.30 -12.26
C ASP A 54 9.45 9.27 -10.76
N ASP A 55 10.58 8.69 -10.39
CA ASP A 55 11.09 8.77 -9.02
C ASP A 55 11.38 10.23 -8.59
N ALA A 56 12.00 11.03 -9.46
CA ALA A 56 12.27 12.44 -9.16
C ALA A 56 10.98 13.25 -9.02
N VAL A 57 9.98 13.01 -9.89
CA VAL A 57 8.66 13.64 -9.80
C VAL A 57 7.97 13.27 -8.49
N GLN A 58 8.01 12.02 -8.10
CA GLN A 58 7.41 11.55 -6.86
C GLN A 58 8.13 12.14 -5.63
N CYS A 59 9.46 12.15 -5.62
CA CYS A 59 10.25 12.77 -4.57
C CYS A 59 9.91 14.26 -4.41
N TYR A 60 9.82 15.00 -5.52
CA TYR A 60 9.46 16.41 -5.51
C TYR A 60 8.07 16.65 -4.90
N LYS A 61 7.05 15.88 -5.33
CA LYS A 61 5.67 16.00 -4.83
C LYS A 61 5.56 15.81 -3.32
N VAL A 62 6.38 14.95 -2.75
CA VAL A 62 6.39 14.64 -1.32
C VAL A 62 7.34 15.54 -0.53
N GLY A 63 8.17 16.32 -1.23
CA GLY A 63 9.18 17.18 -0.58
C GLY A 63 10.34 16.40 0.04
N VAL A 64 10.61 15.17 -0.48
CA VAL A 64 11.76 14.36 -0.06
C VAL A 64 12.88 14.47 -1.09
N THR A 65 14.12 14.48 -0.61
CA THR A 65 15.29 14.58 -1.47
C THR A 65 15.69 13.27 -2.15
N GLU A 66 15.22 12.13 -1.62
CA GLU A 66 15.57 10.78 -2.09
C GLU A 66 14.39 9.86 -2.03
N ASN A 67 14.35 8.89 -2.97
CA ASN A 67 13.33 7.84 -2.94
C ASN A 67 13.51 6.99 -1.67
N PRO A 68 12.48 6.94 -0.78
CA PRO A 68 12.58 6.18 0.47
C PRO A 68 12.93 4.70 0.28
N TRP A 69 12.55 4.11 -0.85
CA TRP A 69 12.81 2.70 -1.16
C TRP A 69 14.26 2.41 -1.57
N LYS A 70 15.01 3.42 -2.00
CA LYS A 70 16.42 3.30 -2.43
C LYS A 70 17.42 3.59 -1.31
N LYS A 71 16.95 3.89 -0.10
CA LYS A 71 17.82 4.17 1.05
C LYS A 71 18.49 2.91 1.57
N ASP A 72 19.80 2.87 1.60
CA ASP A 72 20.59 1.70 2.01
C ASP A 72 20.25 1.21 3.43
N TYR A 73 20.00 2.13 4.36
CA TYR A 73 19.65 1.80 5.74
C TYR A 73 18.25 1.15 5.89
N LEU A 74 17.38 1.21 4.87
CA LEU A 74 16.02 0.68 4.98
C LEU A 74 16.03 -0.84 5.16
N ARG A 75 16.98 -1.55 4.53
CA ARG A 75 17.14 -2.99 4.69
C ARG A 75 17.49 -3.37 6.13
N GLU A 76 18.46 -2.68 6.75
CA GLU A 76 18.86 -2.90 8.13
C GLU A 76 17.73 -2.56 9.09
N ARG A 77 17.05 -1.45 8.85
CA ARG A 77 15.90 -1.01 9.63
C ARG A 77 14.75 -2.03 9.60
N ILE A 78 14.44 -2.60 8.44
CA ILE A 78 13.40 -3.63 8.31
C ILE A 78 13.87 -4.95 8.94
N ALA A 79 15.14 -5.34 8.79
CA ALA A 79 15.68 -6.55 9.40
C ALA A 79 15.61 -6.50 10.95
N GLY A 80 15.86 -5.34 11.52
CA GLY A 80 15.78 -5.07 12.97
C GLY A 80 14.41 -4.63 13.49
N ALA A 81 13.37 -4.63 12.65
CA ALA A 81 12.09 -4.01 12.99
C ALA A 81 11.23 -4.77 14.00
N LEU A 82 11.50 -6.05 14.23
CA LEU A 82 10.64 -6.89 15.07
C LEU A 82 10.39 -6.32 16.48
N PRO A 83 11.41 -5.89 17.24
CA PRO A 83 11.19 -5.28 18.56
C PRO A 83 10.34 -4.00 18.47
N PHE A 84 10.66 -3.12 17.53
CA PHE A 84 9.92 -1.86 17.33
C PHE A 84 8.43 -2.10 17.03
N ILE A 85 8.12 -3.10 16.21
CA ILE A 85 6.72 -3.41 15.88
C ILE A 85 6.03 -4.09 17.06
N GLU A 86 6.72 -4.99 17.79
CA GLU A 86 6.16 -5.69 18.96
C GLU A 86 5.86 -4.76 20.15
N GLU A 87 6.44 -3.58 20.21
CA GLU A 87 6.06 -2.56 21.20
C GLU A 87 4.64 -2.04 20.95
N ARG A 88 4.22 -1.90 19.68
CA ARG A 88 2.92 -1.39 19.30
C ARG A 88 1.89 -2.48 19.04
N VAL A 89 2.30 -3.59 18.42
CA VAL A 89 1.44 -4.72 18.03
C VAL A 89 1.76 -5.94 18.87
N ARG A 90 1.10 -6.04 20.02
CA ARG A 90 1.33 -7.12 21.01
C ARG A 90 0.66 -8.43 20.60
N GLY A 91 1.27 -9.56 20.96
CA GLY A 91 0.67 -10.89 20.80
C GLY A 91 0.56 -11.40 19.35
N GLN A 92 1.12 -10.69 18.36
CA GLN A 92 0.99 -11.01 16.93
C GLN A 92 2.32 -11.32 16.24
N ARG A 93 3.32 -11.81 16.97
CA ARG A 93 4.66 -12.08 16.42
C ARG A 93 4.67 -12.83 15.08
N PRO A 94 3.86 -13.90 14.86
CA PRO A 94 3.83 -14.60 13.58
C PRO A 94 3.33 -13.73 12.42
N ALA A 95 2.34 -12.87 12.67
CA ALA A 95 1.82 -11.92 11.68
C ALA A 95 2.85 -10.84 11.37
N VAL A 96 3.48 -10.27 12.39
CA VAL A 96 4.56 -9.27 12.27
C VAL A 96 5.73 -9.81 11.47
N THR A 97 6.21 -11.01 11.78
CA THR A 97 7.32 -11.66 11.06
C THR A 97 6.99 -11.84 9.57
N LYS A 98 5.77 -12.27 9.26
CA LYS A 98 5.34 -12.41 7.85
C LYS A 98 5.26 -11.06 7.12
N ALA A 99 4.81 -10.00 7.78
CA ALA A 99 4.77 -8.67 7.20
C ALA A 99 6.18 -8.14 6.93
N ILE A 100 7.12 -8.31 7.88
CA ILE A 100 8.54 -7.95 7.72
C ILE A 100 9.17 -8.69 6.53
N ASP A 101 8.90 -10.00 6.37
CA ASP A 101 9.44 -10.80 5.25
C ASP A 101 9.00 -10.21 3.90
N ILE A 102 7.75 -9.78 3.75
CA ILE A 102 7.27 -9.17 2.52
C ILE A 102 7.90 -7.81 2.27
N LEU A 103 8.02 -6.98 3.31
CA LEU A 103 8.69 -5.69 3.20
C LEU A 103 10.15 -5.88 2.76
N MET A 104 10.84 -6.84 3.34
CA MET A 104 12.22 -7.16 2.97
C MET A 104 12.31 -7.56 1.49
N ARG A 105 11.44 -8.43 1.01
CA ARG A 105 11.37 -8.81 -0.41
C ARG A 105 11.09 -7.61 -1.31
N SER A 106 10.18 -6.73 -0.89
CA SER A 106 9.85 -5.51 -1.61
C SER A 106 11.06 -4.59 -1.78
N VAL A 107 11.82 -4.36 -0.70
CA VAL A 107 13.03 -3.53 -0.73
C VAL A 107 14.14 -4.18 -1.56
N MET A 108 14.21 -5.51 -1.57
CA MET A 108 15.18 -6.26 -2.38
C MET A 108 14.75 -6.40 -3.85
N GLY A 109 13.58 -5.89 -4.25
CA GLY A 109 13.04 -6.06 -5.60
C GLY A 109 12.59 -7.50 -5.91
N LEU A 110 12.38 -8.34 -4.89
CA LEU A 110 12.02 -9.75 -5.01
C LEU A 110 10.50 -9.96 -4.82
N THR A 111 9.67 -9.08 -5.36
CA THR A 111 8.23 -9.16 -5.23
C THR A 111 7.63 -10.20 -6.18
N GLY A 112 7.00 -11.24 -5.60
CA GLY A 112 6.06 -12.17 -6.22
C GLY A 112 6.61 -13.20 -7.19
N ALA A 113 6.00 -14.39 -7.22
CA ALA A 113 6.31 -15.50 -8.13
C ALA A 113 6.10 -15.18 -9.63
N GLN A 114 5.62 -13.99 -9.97
CA GLN A 114 5.40 -13.49 -11.33
C GLN A 114 6.31 -12.29 -11.66
N ALA A 115 7.51 -12.25 -11.10
CA ALA A 115 8.51 -11.19 -11.26
C ALA A 115 8.93 -10.83 -12.70
N ARG A 116 8.33 -11.42 -13.72
CA ARG A 116 8.57 -11.09 -15.14
C ARG A 116 7.88 -9.78 -15.59
N SER A 117 7.00 -9.19 -14.76
CA SER A 117 6.36 -7.88 -15.02
C SER A 117 6.53 -6.90 -13.85
N SER A 118 7.67 -6.93 -13.18
CA SER A 118 7.94 -6.31 -11.88
C SER A 118 7.92 -4.78 -11.82
N GLY A 119 7.63 -4.09 -12.93
CA GLY A 119 7.54 -2.62 -12.96
C GLY A 119 6.14 -2.03 -12.74
N ASN A 120 5.08 -2.83 -12.86
CA ASN A 120 3.71 -2.33 -12.97
C ASN A 120 2.79 -2.73 -11.80
N ARG A 121 3.32 -2.88 -10.58
CA ARG A 121 2.55 -3.25 -9.40
C ARG A 121 2.94 -2.39 -8.20
N PRO A 122 2.07 -2.27 -7.17
CA PRO A 122 2.47 -1.74 -5.88
C PRO A 122 3.69 -2.46 -5.31
N ARG A 123 4.47 -1.78 -4.47
CA ARG A 123 5.68 -2.34 -3.81
C ARG A 123 5.37 -3.57 -2.98
N GLY A 124 4.19 -3.64 -2.40
CA GLY A 124 3.71 -4.79 -1.66
C GLY A 124 2.20 -4.76 -1.53
N VAL A 125 1.59 -5.94 -1.54
CA VAL A 125 0.14 -6.13 -1.39
C VAL A 125 -0.12 -7.13 -0.26
N LEU A 126 -0.49 -6.61 0.90
CA LEU A 126 -0.71 -7.38 2.13
C LEU A 126 -2.20 -7.52 2.42
N PHE A 127 -2.62 -8.69 2.84
CA PHE A 127 -3.99 -8.95 3.29
C PHE A 127 -3.98 -9.41 4.75
N PHE A 128 -4.51 -8.60 5.66
CA PHE A 128 -4.58 -8.89 7.10
C PHE A 128 -5.94 -9.47 7.44
N ALA A 129 -5.99 -10.76 7.75
CA ALA A 129 -7.20 -11.48 8.13
C ALA A 129 -7.18 -11.82 9.63
N GLY A 130 -8.31 -11.66 10.31
CA GLY A 130 -8.43 -12.00 11.72
C GLY A 130 -9.55 -11.24 12.43
N PRO A 131 -9.78 -11.54 13.72
CA PRO A 131 -10.84 -10.89 14.51
C PRO A 131 -10.68 -9.38 14.59
N THR A 132 -11.73 -8.67 14.98
CA THR A 132 -11.68 -7.24 15.27
C THR A 132 -10.86 -6.98 16.52
N GLY A 133 -10.11 -5.86 16.56
CA GLY A 133 -9.38 -5.42 17.75
C GLY A 133 -8.04 -6.14 18.02
N VAL A 134 -7.52 -6.94 17.10
CA VAL A 134 -6.27 -7.70 17.28
C VAL A 134 -5.01 -6.97 16.77
N GLY A 135 -5.13 -5.72 16.31
CA GLY A 135 -3.98 -4.90 15.89
C GLY A 135 -3.71 -4.87 14.39
N LYS A 136 -4.65 -5.26 13.50
CA LYS A 136 -4.48 -5.21 12.04
C LYS A 136 -4.17 -3.80 11.54
N THR A 137 -5.01 -2.83 11.89
CA THR A 137 -4.87 -1.42 11.51
C THR A 137 -3.63 -0.79 12.17
N GLU A 138 -3.32 -1.18 13.41
CA GLU A 138 -2.13 -0.70 14.12
C GLU A 138 -0.84 -1.20 13.45
N LEU A 139 -0.81 -2.44 12.94
CA LEU A 139 0.33 -2.92 12.17
C LEU A 139 0.53 -2.08 10.90
N ALA A 140 -0.52 -1.74 10.15
CA ALA A 140 -0.40 -0.91 8.96
C ALA A 140 0.20 0.48 9.28
N LYS A 141 -0.24 1.14 10.36
CA LYS A 141 0.34 2.41 10.83
C LYS A 141 1.81 2.25 11.24
N THR A 142 2.12 1.19 11.99
CA THR A 142 3.49 0.92 12.44
C THR A 142 4.44 0.65 11.27
N LEU A 143 3.97 -0.06 10.23
CA LEU A 143 4.73 -0.26 8.99
C LEU A 143 4.97 1.07 8.26
N THR A 144 3.99 1.98 8.26
CA THR A 144 4.17 3.32 7.68
C THR A 144 5.29 4.08 8.38
N GLN A 145 5.26 4.12 9.70
CA GLN A 145 6.30 4.75 10.51
C GLN A 145 7.67 4.09 10.30
N LEU A 146 7.71 2.77 10.19
CA LEU A 146 8.95 2.02 9.94
C LEU A 146 9.58 2.39 8.59
N ILE A 147 8.79 2.47 7.53
CA ILE A 147 9.29 2.62 6.15
C ILE A 147 9.57 4.09 5.85
N PHE A 148 8.61 4.95 6.13
CA PHE A 148 8.65 6.36 5.71
C PHE A 148 9.10 7.31 6.83
N GLY A 149 9.13 6.86 8.09
CA GLY A 149 9.51 7.69 9.24
C GLY A 149 8.44 8.71 9.65
N ASP A 150 7.29 8.72 8.99
CA ASP A 150 6.21 9.68 9.18
C ASP A 150 4.85 8.98 9.08
N GLU A 151 4.03 9.09 10.11
CA GLU A 151 2.67 8.53 10.13
C GLU A 151 1.73 9.23 9.12
N ARG A 152 2.05 10.44 8.67
CA ARG A 152 1.29 11.15 7.62
C ARG A 152 1.34 10.47 6.25
N ALA A 153 2.30 9.57 6.04
CA ALA A 153 2.36 8.71 4.85
C ALA A 153 1.34 7.55 4.88
N TYR A 154 0.41 7.57 5.83
CA TYR A 154 -0.68 6.61 5.96
C TYR A 154 -1.96 7.17 5.35
N ILE A 155 -2.58 6.40 4.46
CA ILE A 155 -3.86 6.71 3.82
C ILE A 155 -4.82 5.59 4.18
N ARG A 156 -5.99 5.91 4.76
CA ARG A 156 -7.00 4.92 5.15
C ARG A 156 -8.32 5.19 4.45
N PHE A 157 -8.88 4.13 3.88
CA PHE A 157 -10.24 4.07 3.38
C PHE A 157 -11.01 3.03 4.18
N ASP A 158 -12.06 3.45 4.86
CA ASP A 158 -13.01 2.55 5.53
C ASP A 158 -14.01 2.05 4.50
N MET A 159 -13.95 0.76 4.18
CA MET A 159 -14.77 0.18 3.13
C MET A 159 -16.25 0.06 3.50
N SER A 160 -16.61 0.25 4.76
CA SER A 160 -18.01 0.37 5.16
C SER A 160 -18.69 1.62 4.58
N GLU A 161 -17.90 2.68 4.30
CA GLU A 161 -18.39 3.90 3.63
C GLU A 161 -18.62 3.69 2.12
N PHE A 162 -18.09 2.60 1.56
CA PHE A 162 -18.16 2.24 0.13
C PHE A 162 -19.01 0.98 -0.10
N ALA A 163 -19.96 0.72 0.78
CA ALA A 163 -20.86 -0.44 0.69
C ALA A 163 -21.94 -0.29 -0.41
N GLU A 164 -22.34 0.94 -0.71
CA GLU A 164 -23.38 1.22 -1.70
C GLU A 164 -22.77 1.50 -3.08
N GLU A 165 -23.47 1.12 -4.15
CA GLU A 165 -22.97 1.20 -5.52
C GLU A 165 -22.54 2.63 -5.92
N HIS A 166 -23.34 3.63 -5.54
CA HIS A 166 -23.03 5.03 -5.86
C HIS A 166 -21.80 5.58 -5.11
N THR A 167 -21.42 4.98 -3.99
CA THR A 167 -20.23 5.41 -3.22
C THR A 167 -18.92 5.00 -3.90
N GLY A 168 -18.94 3.97 -4.75
CA GLY A 168 -17.78 3.59 -5.56
C GLY A 168 -17.27 4.70 -6.46
N ALA A 169 -18.17 5.57 -6.94
CA ALA A 169 -17.82 6.76 -7.72
C ALA A 169 -16.96 7.77 -6.93
N ARG A 170 -17.02 7.79 -5.59
CA ARG A 170 -16.17 8.66 -4.76
C ARG A 170 -14.68 8.29 -4.88
N LEU A 171 -14.35 7.01 -5.10
CA LEU A 171 -12.95 6.58 -5.23
C LEU A 171 -12.27 7.14 -6.48
N LEU A 172 -12.96 7.15 -7.62
CA LEU A 172 -12.46 7.60 -8.92
C LEU A 172 -13.02 8.95 -9.39
N GLY A 173 -13.95 9.54 -8.62
CA GLY A 173 -14.65 10.77 -8.99
C GLY A 173 -15.96 10.54 -9.74
N ALA A 174 -16.87 11.51 -9.62
CA ALA A 174 -18.15 11.49 -10.30
C ALA A 174 -17.96 11.61 -11.84
N PRO A 175 -18.86 11.01 -12.64
CA PRO A 175 -18.84 11.20 -14.10
C PRO A 175 -19.03 12.66 -14.50
N PRO A 176 -18.61 13.06 -15.74
CA PRO A 176 -18.83 14.40 -16.25
C PRO A 176 -20.30 14.81 -16.17
N GLY A 177 -20.56 16.02 -15.69
CA GLY A 177 -21.91 16.57 -15.54
C GLY A 177 -22.62 16.25 -14.21
N TYR A 178 -22.03 15.45 -13.34
CA TYR A 178 -22.55 15.18 -11.99
C TYR A 178 -21.89 16.09 -10.94
N ILE A 179 -22.61 16.34 -9.85
CA ILE A 179 -22.10 17.09 -8.69
C ILE A 179 -20.88 16.33 -8.13
N GLY A 180 -19.75 17.04 -7.92
CA GLY A 180 -18.52 16.46 -7.42
C GLY A 180 -17.51 16.03 -8.49
N TYR A 181 -17.80 16.22 -9.79
CA TYR A 181 -16.85 15.93 -10.88
C TYR A 181 -15.52 16.67 -10.70
N ASP A 182 -15.56 17.98 -10.38
CA ASP A 182 -14.37 18.82 -10.21
C ASP A 182 -13.49 18.41 -9.01
N ALA A 183 -14.09 17.78 -8.01
CA ALA A 183 -13.34 17.29 -6.83
C ALA A 183 -12.42 16.10 -7.18
N GLY A 184 -12.74 15.31 -8.23
CA GLY A 184 -12.03 14.08 -8.60
C GLY A 184 -12.23 12.95 -7.63
N GLY A 185 -11.43 11.90 -7.78
CA GLY A 185 -11.53 10.70 -6.93
C GLY A 185 -10.75 10.85 -5.62
N GLU A 186 -11.34 10.44 -4.51
CA GLU A 186 -10.68 10.45 -3.19
C GLU A 186 -9.40 9.60 -3.19
N LEU A 187 -9.46 8.41 -3.79
CA LEU A 187 -8.33 7.49 -3.89
C LEU A 187 -7.21 8.07 -4.74
N THR A 188 -7.56 8.57 -5.93
CA THR A 188 -6.58 9.10 -6.88
C THR A 188 -5.92 10.37 -6.36
N ASN A 189 -6.68 11.27 -5.76
CA ASN A 189 -6.15 12.50 -5.17
C ASN A 189 -5.18 12.19 -4.01
N SER A 190 -5.59 11.30 -3.07
CA SER A 190 -4.77 10.95 -1.90
C SER A 190 -3.42 10.34 -2.30
N VAL A 191 -3.41 9.43 -3.28
CA VAL A 191 -2.17 8.78 -3.73
C VAL A 191 -1.31 9.71 -4.59
N ARG A 192 -1.92 10.59 -5.39
CA ARG A 192 -1.17 11.63 -6.12
C ARG A 192 -0.50 12.62 -5.19
N GLU A 193 -1.14 12.95 -4.06
CA GLU A 193 -0.55 13.80 -3.03
C GLU A 193 0.56 13.08 -2.25
N LYS A 194 0.35 11.77 -1.95
CA LYS A 194 1.28 10.96 -1.15
C LYS A 194 1.65 9.65 -1.88
N PRO A 195 2.49 9.69 -2.92
CA PRO A 195 2.84 8.49 -3.69
C PRO A 195 3.69 7.49 -2.89
N PHE A 196 4.48 7.95 -1.91
CA PHE A 196 5.18 7.10 -0.95
C PHE A 196 4.32 6.93 0.31
N SER A 197 3.44 5.94 0.30
CA SER A 197 2.46 5.75 1.37
C SER A 197 2.11 4.29 1.59
N VAL A 198 1.54 4.01 2.75
CA VAL A 198 0.77 2.80 2.99
C VAL A 198 -0.71 3.13 2.80
N VAL A 199 -1.33 2.51 1.81
CA VAL A 199 -2.77 2.67 1.53
C VAL A 199 -3.52 1.50 2.14
N LEU A 200 -4.30 1.78 3.17
CA LEU A 200 -5.12 0.79 3.86
C LEU A 200 -6.57 0.85 3.38
N PHE A 201 -7.07 -0.29 2.92
CA PHE A 201 -8.49 -0.55 2.70
C PHE A 201 -9.01 -1.38 3.87
N ASP A 202 -9.66 -0.72 4.83
CA ASP A 202 -10.10 -1.33 6.08
C ASP A 202 -11.47 -1.98 5.90
N GLU A 203 -11.64 -3.22 6.42
CA GLU A 203 -12.87 -4.02 6.31
C GLU A 203 -13.34 -4.25 4.85
N ILE A 204 -12.40 -4.70 4.00
CA ILE A 204 -12.59 -4.82 2.54
C ILE A 204 -13.82 -5.66 2.15
N GLU A 205 -14.25 -6.61 2.97
CA GLU A 205 -15.44 -7.43 2.76
C GLU A 205 -16.75 -6.64 2.75
N LYS A 206 -16.75 -5.40 3.26
CA LYS A 206 -17.93 -4.52 3.27
C LYS A 206 -18.09 -3.71 1.99
N ALA A 207 -17.05 -3.63 1.17
CA ALA A 207 -17.05 -2.85 -0.06
C ALA A 207 -18.04 -3.39 -1.09
N ASN A 208 -18.66 -2.48 -1.85
CA ASN A 208 -19.45 -2.85 -3.02
C ASN A 208 -18.58 -3.57 -4.06
N PRO A 209 -19.10 -4.56 -4.80
CA PRO A 209 -18.36 -5.25 -5.86
C PRO A 209 -17.67 -4.36 -6.89
N VAL A 210 -18.22 -3.19 -7.21
CA VAL A 210 -17.61 -2.20 -8.13
C VAL A 210 -16.24 -1.72 -7.64
N VAL A 211 -16.03 -1.63 -6.32
CA VAL A 211 -14.74 -1.25 -5.73
C VAL A 211 -13.64 -2.24 -6.08
N PHE A 212 -13.97 -3.54 -6.17
CA PHE A 212 -12.99 -4.57 -6.52
C PHE A 212 -12.46 -4.42 -7.94
N ASP A 213 -13.26 -3.93 -8.88
CA ASP A 213 -12.80 -3.71 -10.25
C ASP A 213 -11.76 -2.59 -10.31
N VAL A 214 -11.94 -1.52 -9.50
CA VAL A 214 -10.94 -0.44 -9.31
C VAL A 214 -9.67 -1.01 -8.69
N LEU A 215 -9.80 -1.80 -7.62
CA LEU A 215 -8.67 -2.41 -6.94
C LEU A 215 -7.91 -3.39 -7.84
N LEU A 216 -8.58 -4.10 -8.72
CA LEU A 216 -7.91 -4.97 -9.70
C LEU A 216 -7.01 -4.19 -10.66
N GLN A 217 -7.36 -2.95 -11.05
CA GLN A 217 -6.47 -2.09 -11.83
C GLN A 217 -5.25 -1.69 -10.99
N VAL A 218 -5.47 -1.21 -9.77
CA VAL A 218 -4.38 -0.84 -8.84
C VAL A 218 -3.40 -1.99 -8.65
N LEU A 219 -3.90 -3.19 -8.36
CA LEU A 219 -3.07 -4.37 -8.06
C LEU A 219 -2.40 -4.96 -9.30
N GLY A 220 -2.96 -4.76 -10.50
CA GLY A 220 -2.43 -5.32 -11.76
C GLY A 220 -1.50 -4.40 -12.49
N GLU A 221 -1.88 -3.14 -12.59
CA GLU A 221 -1.18 -2.14 -13.40
C GLU A 221 -0.40 -1.13 -12.54
N GLY A 222 -0.59 -1.16 -11.20
CA GLY A 222 0.01 -0.20 -10.29
C GLY A 222 -0.45 1.25 -10.53
N ARG A 223 -1.50 1.43 -11.30
CA ARG A 223 -2.04 2.74 -11.68
C ARG A 223 -3.55 2.67 -11.79
N VAL A 224 -4.20 3.79 -11.54
CA VAL A 224 -5.64 3.98 -11.79
C VAL A 224 -5.90 5.40 -12.26
N THR A 225 -6.81 5.56 -13.20
CA THR A 225 -7.18 6.87 -13.77
C THR A 225 -8.56 7.27 -13.26
N ASP A 226 -8.69 8.50 -12.82
CA ASP A 226 -9.95 9.06 -12.35
C ASP A 226 -10.87 9.52 -13.51
N SER A 227 -12.07 9.95 -13.16
CA SER A 227 -13.07 10.44 -14.13
C SER A 227 -12.62 11.68 -14.91
N ARG A 228 -11.62 12.42 -14.43
CA ARG A 228 -11.02 13.59 -15.10
C ARG A 228 -9.86 13.23 -16.02
N GLY A 229 -9.48 11.95 -16.11
CA GLY A 229 -8.33 11.48 -16.86
C GLY A 229 -7.00 11.61 -16.13
N LEU A 230 -7.01 11.94 -14.82
CA LEU A 230 -5.80 12.04 -14.01
C LEU A 230 -5.41 10.67 -13.44
N THR A 231 -4.17 10.27 -13.67
CA THR A 231 -3.66 8.97 -13.22
C THR A 231 -2.97 9.07 -11.87
N ALA A 232 -3.31 8.17 -10.95
CA ALA A 232 -2.61 7.94 -9.69
C ALA A 232 -1.69 6.72 -9.82
N ASP A 233 -0.46 6.84 -9.33
CA ASP A 233 0.59 5.83 -9.41
C ASP A 233 0.84 5.18 -8.04
N PHE A 234 0.56 3.89 -7.93
CA PHE A 234 0.70 3.08 -6.71
C PHE A 234 2.02 2.28 -6.66
N ARG A 235 2.88 2.38 -7.69
CA ARG A 235 4.12 1.59 -7.77
C ARG A 235 5.13 1.91 -6.66
N SER A 236 4.96 3.04 -5.99
CA SER A 236 5.76 3.42 -4.82
C SER A 236 5.01 3.25 -3.49
N ALA A 237 3.76 2.81 -3.53
CA ALA A 237 2.94 2.55 -2.35
C ALA A 237 2.95 1.07 -1.94
N ILE A 238 2.63 0.84 -0.68
CA ILE A 238 2.21 -0.47 -0.17
C ILE A 238 0.70 -0.46 -0.02
N VAL A 239 0.04 -1.49 -0.52
CA VAL A 239 -1.40 -1.68 -0.36
C VAL A 239 -1.64 -2.71 0.73
N VAL A 240 -2.48 -2.36 1.69
CA VAL A 240 -2.88 -3.23 2.79
C VAL A 240 -4.40 -3.36 2.80
N PHE A 241 -4.89 -4.57 2.88
CA PHE A 241 -6.31 -4.87 3.10
C PHE A 241 -6.48 -5.43 4.50
N THR A 242 -7.53 -5.04 5.22
CA THR A 242 -7.93 -5.75 6.44
C THR A 242 -9.28 -6.42 6.24
N SER A 243 -9.49 -7.52 6.94
CA SER A 243 -10.76 -8.25 6.89
C SER A 243 -11.00 -9.00 8.19
N ASN A 244 -12.29 -9.12 8.53
CA ASN A 244 -12.79 -9.94 9.63
C ASN A 244 -13.35 -11.29 9.15
N LEU A 245 -13.23 -11.61 7.87
CA LEU A 245 -13.69 -12.89 7.30
C LEU A 245 -13.07 -14.07 8.06
N GLY A 246 -13.89 -15.06 8.37
CA GLY A 246 -13.48 -16.26 9.11
C GLY A 246 -13.46 -16.10 10.64
N ALA A 247 -13.64 -14.89 11.18
CA ALA A 247 -13.59 -14.66 12.63
C ALA A 247 -14.74 -15.30 13.40
N GLU A 248 -15.94 -15.39 12.80
CA GLU A 248 -17.13 -15.95 13.47
C GLU A 248 -17.03 -17.47 13.71
N ALA A 249 -16.43 -18.20 12.78
CA ALA A 249 -16.28 -19.65 12.91
C ALA A 249 -15.21 -20.02 13.98
N GLY A 250 -14.23 -19.15 14.22
CA GLY A 250 -13.24 -19.33 15.26
C GLY A 250 -13.81 -19.24 16.69
N ARG A 251 -14.93 -18.54 16.89
CA ARG A 251 -15.63 -18.45 18.18
C ARG A 251 -16.37 -19.73 18.58
N ARG A 252 -16.67 -20.62 17.65
CA ARG A 252 -17.50 -21.83 17.88
C ARG A 252 -16.69 -23.10 18.17
N ARG A 253 -15.37 -23.09 18.03
CA ARG A 253 -14.52 -24.23 18.39
C ARG A 253 -13.79 -23.92 19.70
N PRO A 254 -14.02 -24.71 20.78
CA PRO A 254 -13.17 -24.65 21.96
C PRO A 254 -11.77 -25.11 21.53
N LEU A 255 -10.79 -24.23 21.66
CA LEU A 255 -9.37 -24.50 21.44
C LEU A 255 -8.89 -25.47 22.54
N GLY A 256 -8.94 -26.76 22.28
CA GLY A 256 -8.46 -27.82 23.16
C GLY A 256 -7.26 -28.54 22.55
N LEU A 257 -6.10 -28.41 23.21
CA LEU A 257 -4.96 -29.33 23.19
C LEU A 257 -4.19 -29.54 21.88
N GLY A 258 -3.25 -28.60 21.56
CA GLY A 258 -2.25 -28.81 20.51
C GLY A 258 -1.70 -27.52 19.90
N ARG A 259 -0.80 -26.82 20.58
CA ARG A 259 -0.38 -25.44 20.21
C ARG A 259 0.18 -25.24 18.78
N HIS A 260 0.65 -26.26 18.10
CA HIS A 260 1.23 -26.13 16.75
C HIS A 260 0.28 -26.56 15.60
N GLU A 261 -0.55 -27.57 15.81
CA GLU A 261 -1.55 -28.00 14.81
C GLU A 261 -2.69 -26.99 14.69
N ASP A 262 -3.10 -26.38 15.82
CA ASP A 262 -4.14 -25.33 15.85
C ASP A 262 -3.76 -24.08 15.07
N VAL A 263 -2.46 -23.74 15.01
CA VAL A 263 -1.96 -22.55 14.30
C VAL A 263 -2.10 -22.69 12.79
N ARG A 264 -1.67 -23.83 12.23
CA ARG A 264 -1.79 -24.10 10.79
C ARG A 264 -3.24 -24.25 10.37
N ALA A 265 -4.05 -24.87 11.22
CA ALA A 265 -5.47 -25.02 10.97
C ALA A 265 -6.19 -23.66 10.97
N ALA A 266 -5.86 -22.76 11.90
CA ALA A 266 -6.39 -21.41 11.93
C ALA A 266 -5.97 -20.60 10.69
N GLU A 267 -4.71 -20.66 10.28
CA GLU A 267 -4.22 -19.99 9.07
C GLU A 267 -4.93 -20.51 7.81
N ALA A 268 -5.08 -21.83 7.70
CA ALA A 268 -5.80 -22.46 6.57
C ALA A 268 -7.28 -22.05 6.56
N HIS A 269 -7.91 -21.93 7.72
CA HIS A 269 -9.30 -21.50 7.84
C HIS A 269 -9.51 -20.07 7.35
N PHE A 270 -8.71 -19.11 7.85
CA PHE A 270 -8.81 -17.71 7.41
C PHE A 270 -8.49 -17.56 5.92
N ARG A 271 -7.47 -18.26 5.44
CA ARG A 271 -7.12 -18.27 4.02
C ARG A 271 -8.27 -18.81 3.17
N SER A 272 -8.86 -19.92 3.55
CA SER A 272 -10.01 -20.50 2.86
C SER A 272 -11.23 -19.56 2.87
N ALA A 273 -11.46 -18.80 3.96
CA ALA A 273 -12.52 -17.81 4.03
C ALA A 273 -12.29 -16.67 3.01
N VAL A 274 -11.06 -16.20 2.89
CA VAL A 274 -10.66 -15.18 1.90
C VAL A 274 -10.84 -15.73 0.47
N GLU A 275 -10.34 -16.92 0.18
CA GLU A 275 -10.41 -17.56 -1.15
C GLU A 275 -11.86 -17.87 -1.58
N ARG A 276 -12.78 -18.07 -0.64
CA ARG A 276 -14.21 -18.28 -0.92
C ARG A 276 -14.96 -16.98 -1.18
N PHE A 277 -14.55 -15.89 -0.53
CA PHE A 277 -15.24 -14.61 -0.62
C PHE A 277 -14.81 -13.81 -1.85
N PHE A 278 -13.50 -13.76 -2.13
CA PHE A 278 -12.96 -12.97 -3.23
C PHE A 278 -12.79 -13.79 -4.50
N ARG A 279 -12.91 -13.10 -5.64
CA ARG A 279 -12.63 -13.70 -6.95
C ARG A 279 -11.17 -14.15 -7.02
N PRO A 280 -10.85 -15.26 -7.71
CA PRO A 280 -9.47 -15.75 -7.84
C PRO A 280 -8.49 -14.71 -8.37
N GLU A 281 -8.95 -13.83 -9.27
CA GLU A 281 -8.12 -12.76 -9.86
C GLU A 281 -7.62 -11.78 -8.79
N PHE A 282 -8.44 -11.48 -7.79
CA PHE A 282 -8.05 -10.62 -6.68
C PHE A 282 -7.05 -11.33 -5.75
N VAL A 283 -7.36 -12.57 -5.37
CA VAL A 283 -6.52 -13.37 -4.45
C VAL A 283 -5.13 -13.61 -5.04
N ASN A 284 -5.04 -13.88 -6.35
CA ASN A 284 -3.76 -14.10 -7.05
C ASN A 284 -2.87 -12.85 -7.14
N ARG A 285 -3.41 -11.67 -6.86
CA ARG A 285 -2.64 -10.41 -6.83
C ARG A 285 -2.16 -10.04 -5.44
N LEU A 286 -2.57 -10.76 -4.40
CA LEU A 286 -2.06 -10.60 -3.04
C LEU A 286 -0.68 -11.25 -2.92
N ASP A 287 0.29 -10.54 -2.35
CA ASP A 287 1.61 -11.13 -2.07
C ASP A 287 1.51 -12.11 -0.90
N ARG A 288 0.68 -11.81 0.09
CA ARG A 288 0.42 -12.70 1.23
C ARG A 288 -0.85 -12.38 2.00
N VAL A 289 -1.50 -13.45 2.48
CA VAL A 289 -2.50 -13.37 3.54
C VAL A 289 -1.78 -13.57 4.88
N VAL A 290 -1.83 -12.55 5.71
CA VAL A 290 -1.26 -12.51 7.06
C VAL A 290 -2.39 -12.69 8.08
N VAL A 291 -2.35 -13.78 8.82
CA VAL A 291 -3.43 -14.12 9.76
C VAL A 291 -3.08 -13.61 11.16
N PHE A 292 -3.98 -12.82 11.71
CA PHE A 292 -3.97 -12.36 13.10
C PHE A 292 -4.80 -13.30 13.97
N ARG A 293 -4.31 -13.59 15.16
CA ARG A 293 -4.97 -14.47 16.13
C ARG A 293 -5.74 -13.66 17.14
N PRO A 294 -6.74 -14.28 17.80
CA PRO A 294 -7.29 -13.71 19.02
C PRO A 294 -6.15 -13.42 20.02
N LEU A 295 -6.28 -12.31 20.72
CA LEU A 295 -5.33 -11.96 21.78
C LEU A 295 -5.54 -12.88 22.98
N ASP A 296 -4.45 -13.38 23.57
CA ASP A 296 -4.48 -14.06 24.85
C ASP A 296 -4.54 -13.05 26.02
N ASP A 297 -4.84 -13.55 27.22
CA ASP A 297 -4.98 -12.71 28.41
C ASP A 297 -3.69 -11.93 28.73
N GLU A 298 -2.52 -12.50 28.45
CA GLU A 298 -1.24 -11.84 28.68
C GLU A 298 -1.04 -10.66 27.72
N ALA A 299 -1.33 -10.85 26.44
CA ALA A 299 -1.26 -9.77 25.43
C ALA A 299 -2.28 -8.67 25.76
N MET A 300 -3.52 -9.02 26.15
CA MET A 300 -4.53 -8.06 26.55
C MET A 300 -4.09 -7.23 27.77
N ARG A 301 -3.50 -7.85 28.79
CA ARG A 301 -2.96 -7.13 29.95
C ARG A 301 -1.85 -6.17 29.54
N ARG A 302 -0.91 -6.61 28.71
CA ARG A 302 0.20 -5.76 28.23
C ARG A 302 -0.29 -4.55 27.42
N ILE A 303 -1.34 -4.72 26.63
CA ILE A 303 -1.98 -3.63 25.88
C ILE A 303 -2.64 -2.66 26.88
N ALA A 304 -3.42 -3.18 27.83
CA ALA A 304 -4.09 -2.36 28.83
C ALA A 304 -3.11 -1.51 29.66
N TYR A 305 -2.01 -2.09 30.12
CA TYR A 305 -0.97 -1.34 30.84
C TYR A 305 -0.38 -0.23 30.00
N ARG A 306 -0.05 -0.51 28.72
CA ARG A 306 0.47 0.52 27.81
C ARG A 306 -0.50 1.68 27.61
N GLU A 307 -1.79 1.38 27.39
CA GLU A 307 -2.81 2.43 27.21
C GLU A 307 -2.98 3.25 28.50
N LEU A 308 -2.84 2.63 29.67
CA LEU A 308 -2.86 3.35 30.94
C LEU A 308 -1.63 4.25 31.09
N ASP A 309 -0.42 3.77 30.74
CA ASP A 309 0.81 4.57 30.82
C ASP A 309 0.70 5.82 29.93
N LEU A 310 0.15 5.68 28.70
CA LEU A 310 -0.07 6.80 27.78
C LEU A 310 -1.12 7.83 28.25
N LEU A 311 -2.00 7.44 29.21
CA LEU A 311 -2.97 8.38 29.80
C LEU A 311 -2.35 9.19 30.95
N PHE A 312 -1.23 8.76 31.51
CA PHE A 312 -0.54 9.42 32.63
C PHE A 312 0.70 10.23 32.18
N GLU A 313 1.11 10.12 30.90
CA GLU A 313 2.06 11.03 30.25
C GLU A 313 1.37 12.27 29.69
#